data_463b93df715eef2ad9927be2951947f0
#
_entry.id   463b93df715eef2ad9927be2951947f0
#
_cell.length_a   1.000
_cell.length_b   1.000
_cell.length_c   1.000
_cell.angle_alpha   90.00
_cell.angle_beta   90.00
_cell.angle_gamma   90.00
#
_symmetry.space_group_name_H-M   'P 1'
#
loop_
_entity.id
_entity.type
_entity.pdbx_description
1 polymer ?
#
loop_
_entity_poly.entity_id
_entity_poly.type
_entity_poly.pdbx_seq_one_letter_code
_entity_poly.pdbx_strand_id
1 'polypeptide(L)'
;GCFIGQRVSDYGRIEPEWVGTTRNGVRVIRLQQKKTGHNVCVPIVGNQLETLLKKYNYRVPKISEAEINRRIKDICERLSVSIPSLAVKEKTMLKKHEKNALYTNKDGGRKLFEINAKGECIKPKWAMVSTHTARRSCITNMYLATKEDGSPKYTLAQRMSVSGHKTEGQYINYIKCSLDEYAEMVAAANDTNEDNLF
;
A
#
# COMPACT_ATOMS: atom_id res chain seq x y z
N GLY A 1 -4.26 -2.74 -5.72
CA GLY A 1 -3.62 -1.69 -4.91
C GLY A 1 -2.14 -1.97 -4.70
N CYS A 2 -1.77 -3.18 -4.24
CA CYS A 2 -0.36 -3.55 -3.94
C CYS A 2 0.56 -3.53 -5.16
N PHE A 3 0.06 -3.79 -6.36
CA PHE A 3 0.89 -3.83 -7.57
C PHE A 3 1.03 -2.50 -8.29
N ILE A 4 0.07 -1.61 -8.13
CA ILE A 4 0.02 -0.37 -8.93
C ILE A 4 0.15 0.90 -8.09
N GLY A 5 0.16 0.80 -6.76
CA GLY A 5 0.35 1.93 -5.86
C GLY A 5 -0.71 3.03 -5.94
N GLN A 6 -1.89 2.76 -6.54
CA GLN A 6 -2.96 3.73 -6.67
C GLN A 6 -4.01 3.61 -5.56
N ARG A 7 -4.82 4.65 -5.37
CA ARG A 7 -5.96 4.63 -4.43
C ARG A 7 -7.08 3.75 -4.97
N VAL A 8 -7.89 3.19 -4.08
CA VAL A 8 -9.06 2.41 -4.47
C VAL A 8 -10.00 3.20 -5.39
N SER A 9 -10.18 4.50 -5.13
CA SER A 9 -10.97 5.40 -5.99
C SER A 9 -10.42 5.53 -7.42
N ASP A 10 -9.16 5.20 -7.62
CA ASP A 10 -8.49 5.29 -8.91
C ASP A 10 -8.46 3.93 -9.60
N TYR A 11 -7.89 2.89 -8.95
CA TYR A 11 -7.83 1.58 -9.57
C TYR A 11 -9.19 0.88 -9.71
N GLY A 12 -10.17 1.21 -8.86
CA GLY A 12 -11.53 0.69 -8.98
C GLY A 12 -12.30 1.18 -10.23
N ARG A 13 -11.71 2.12 -10.98
CA ARG A 13 -12.26 2.65 -12.24
C ARG A 13 -11.52 2.16 -13.49
N ILE A 14 -10.54 1.27 -13.33
CA ILE A 14 -9.78 0.77 -14.47
C ILE A 14 -10.75 0.07 -15.43
N GLU A 15 -10.67 0.49 -16.69
CA GLU A 15 -11.42 -0.04 -17.83
C GLU A 15 -10.40 -0.49 -18.90
N PRO A 16 -10.80 -1.38 -19.85
CA PRO A 16 -9.88 -1.92 -20.86
C PRO A 16 -9.13 -0.84 -21.66
N GLU A 17 -9.77 0.28 -21.94
CA GLU A 17 -9.22 1.40 -22.73
C GLU A 17 -8.03 2.07 -22.04
N TRP A 18 -7.89 1.92 -20.73
CA TRP A 18 -6.78 2.48 -19.95
C TRP A 18 -5.53 1.62 -20.02
N VAL A 19 -5.68 0.39 -20.51
CA VAL A 19 -4.58 -0.56 -20.64
C VAL A 19 -4.05 -0.50 -22.07
N GLY A 20 -2.77 -0.25 -22.20
CA GLY A 20 -2.13 -0.10 -23.50
C GLY A 20 -0.67 -0.49 -23.46
N THR A 21 0.03 -0.11 -24.52
CA THR A 21 1.45 -0.37 -24.68
C THR A 21 2.18 0.94 -24.99
N THR A 22 3.39 1.10 -24.47
CA THR A 22 4.27 2.20 -24.84
C THR A 22 4.90 1.96 -26.22
N ARG A 23 5.60 2.98 -26.76
CA ARG A 23 6.34 2.85 -28.03
C ARG A 23 7.36 1.71 -28.00
N ASN A 24 7.92 1.43 -26.82
CA ASN A 24 8.95 0.38 -26.64
C ASN A 24 8.35 -0.96 -26.18
N GLY A 25 7.05 -1.19 -26.37
CA GLY A 25 6.42 -2.47 -26.07
C GLY A 25 6.04 -2.73 -24.60
N VAL A 26 6.28 -1.77 -23.69
CA VAL A 26 5.94 -1.96 -22.27
C VAL A 26 4.44 -1.84 -22.05
N ARG A 27 3.82 -2.84 -21.45
CA ARG A 27 2.41 -2.82 -21.05
C ARG A 27 2.20 -1.85 -19.89
N VAL A 28 1.20 -1.01 -19.96
CA VAL A 28 0.93 0.05 -18.97
C VAL A 28 -0.55 0.26 -18.72
N ILE A 29 -0.87 0.80 -17.55
CA ILE A 29 -2.19 1.37 -17.21
C ILE A 29 -2.03 2.88 -17.18
N ARG A 30 -2.81 3.60 -18.00
CA ARG A 30 -2.87 5.06 -18.00
C ARG A 30 -4.15 5.51 -17.31
N LEU A 31 -4.03 6.30 -16.27
CA LEU A 31 -5.19 6.80 -15.54
C LEU A 31 -4.98 8.22 -15.03
N GLN A 32 -6.08 8.95 -14.87
CA GLN A 32 -6.11 10.22 -14.17
C GLN A 32 -6.60 10.00 -12.74
N GLN A 33 -5.81 10.43 -11.76
CA GLN A 33 -6.16 10.30 -10.34
C GLN A 33 -7.35 11.21 -10.01
N LYS A 34 -8.42 10.63 -9.43
CA LYS A 34 -9.65 11.36 -9.08
C LYS A 34 -9.41 12.53 -8.11
N LYS A 35 -8.57 12.31 -7.10
CA LYS A 35 -8.32 13.29 -6.02
C LYS A 35 -7.44 14.45 -6.47
N THR A 36 -6.47 14.21 -7.33
CA THR A 36 -5.41 15.17 -7.64
C THR A 36 -5.43 15.67 -9.09
N GLY A 37 -6.24 15.04 -9.96
CA GLY A 37 -6.26 15.30 -11.39
C GLY A 37 -4.98 14.88 -12.12
N HIS A 38 -4.01 14.25 -11.44
CA HIS A 38 -2.75 13.84 -12.06
C HIS A 38 -2.93 12.65 -13.00
N ASN A 39 -2.34 12.77 -14.18
CA ASN A 39 -2.16 11.64 -15.07
C ASN A 39 -0.97 10.82 -14.61
N VAL A 40 -1.17 9.51 -14.47
CA VAL A 40 -0.14 8.54 -14.15
C VAL A 40 -0.10 7.43 -15.19
N CYS A 41 1.10 6.91 -15.43
CA CYS A 41 1.33 5.78 -16.31
C CYS A 41 2.03 4.70 -15.50
N VAL A 42 1.29 3.65 -15.15
CA VAL A 42 1.78 2.59 -14.27
C VAL A 42 2.16 1.39 -15.11
N PRO A 43 3.43 0.94 -15.08
CA PRO A 43 3.83 -0.26 -15.81
C PRO A 43 3.19 -1.51 -15.20
N ILE A 44 2.73 -2.42 -16.06
CA ILE A 44 2.29 -3.74 -15.67
C ILE A 44 3.53 -4.62 -15.58
N VAL A 45 4.03 -4.83 -14.37
CA VAL A 45 5.24 -5.61 -14.11
C VAL A 45 4.88 -6.94 -13.47
N GLY A 46 5.49 -8.00 -13.97
CA GLY A 46 5.28 -9.37 -13.49
C GLY A 46 3.95 -9.99 -13.93
N ASN A 47 3.91 -11.32 -13.87
CA ASN A 47 2.77 -12.09 -14.39
C ASN A 47 1.50 -11.97 -13.52
N GLN A 48 1.63 -11.69 -12.22
CA GLN A 48 0.49 -11.69 -11.30
C GLN A 48 -0.52 -10.59 -11.62
N LEU A 49 -0.06 -9.35 -11.87
CA LEU A 49 -0.95 -8.23 -12.22
C LEU A 49 -1.63 -8.48 -13.57
N GLU A 50 -0.88 -8.91 -14.57
CA GLU A 50 -1.42 -9.21 -15.91
C GLU A 50 -2.46 -10.35 -15.85
N THR A 51 -2.19 -11.41 -15.09
CA THR A 51 -3.13 -12.51 -14.86
C THR A 51 -4.43 -12.04 -14.21
N LEU A 52 -4.33 -11.19 -13.19
CA LEU A 52 -5.50 -10.60 -12.54
C LEU A 52 -6.31 -9.72 -13.49
N LEU A 53 -5.65 -8.89 -14.29
CA LEU A 53 -6.31 -8.01 -15.24
C LEU A 53 -7.03 -8.84 -16.34
N LYS A 54 -6.37 -9.86 -16.88
CA LYS A 54 -6.97 -10.80 -17.87
C LYS A 54 -8.17 -11.52 -17.29
N LYS A 55 -8.08 -12.03 -16.04
CA LYS A 55 -9.20 -12.72 -15.36
C LYS A 55 -10.49 -11.91 -15.36
N TYR A 56 -10.39 -10.59 -15.27
CA TYR A 56 -11.53 -9.68 -15.22
C TYR A 56 -11.70 -8.86 -16.51
N ASN A 57 -11.13 -9.31 -17.63
CA ASN A 57 -11.18 -8.62 -18.93
C ASN A 57 -10.74 -7.15 -18.81
N TYR A 58 -9.66 -6.91 -18.04
CA TYR A 58 -9.11 -5.58 -17.77
C TYR A 58 -10.10 -4.60 -17.11
N ARG A 59 -11.17 -5.09 -16.53
CA ARG A 59 -12.15 -4.28 -15.80
C ARG A 59 -12.17 -4.69 -14.33
N VAL A 60 -11.96 -3.72 -13.45
CA VAL A 60 -11.97 -4.02 -12.00
C VAL A 60 -13.41 -4.19 -11.52
N PRO A 61 -13.73 -5.28 -10.79
CA PRO A 61 -15.07 -5.46 -10.21
C PRO A 61 -15.47 -4.29 -9.33
N LYS A 62 -16.71 -3.81 -9.50
CA LYS A 62 -17.25 -2.69 -8.72
C LYS A 62 -17.69 -3.17 -7.33
N ILE A 63 -16.86 -2.92 -6.35
CA ILE A 63 -17.10 -3.23 -4.94
C ILE A 63 -16.89 -1.94 -4.15
N SER A 64 -17.72 -1.66 -3.16
CA SER A 64 -17.55 -0.47 -2.31
C SER A 64 -16.24 -0.55 -1.51
N GLU A 65 -15.61 0.60 -1.25
CA GLU A 65 -14.39 0.65 -0.44
C GLU A 65 -14.62 0.09 0.98
N ALA A 66 -15.80 0.33 1.56
CA ALA A 66 -16.19 -0.20 2.85
C ALA A 66 -16.18 -1.74 2.86
N GLU A 67 -16.77 -2.34 1.84
CA GLU A 67 -16.81 -3.80 1.71
C GLU A 67 -15.42 -4.39 1.44
N ILE A 68 -14.61 -3.75 0.60
CA ILE A 68 -13.21 -4.17 0.39
C ILE A 68 -12.44 -4.13 1.71
N ASN A 69 -12.56 -3.04 2.48
CA ASN A 69 -11.87 -2.89 3.76
C ASN A 69 -12.35 -3.92 4.80
N ARG A 70 -13.64 -4.27 4.81
CA ARG A 70 -14.16 -5.33 5.65
C ARG A 70 -13.54 -6.68 5.30
N ARG A 71 -13.58 -7.07 4.02
CA ARG A 71 -13.01 -8.35 3.55
C ARG A 71 -11.51 -8.46 3.75
N ILE A 72 -10.76 -7.38 3.54
CA ILE A 72 -9.31 -7.38 3.80
C ILE A 72 -9.04 -7.70 5.28
N LYS A 73 -9.79 -7.12 6.21
CA LYS A 73 -9.63 -7.41 7.64
C LYS A 73 -9.96 -8.85 7.97
N ASP A 74 -11.05 -9.39 7.42
CA ASP A 74 -11.43 -10.79 7.63
C ASP A 74 -10.34 -11.75 7.13
N ILE A 75 -9.73 -11.46 5.98
CA ILE A 75 -8.61 -12.24 5.44
C ILE A 75 -7.39 -12.12 6.35
N CYS A 76 -7.00 -10.90 6.73
CA CYS A 76 -5.83 -10.67 7.58
C CYS A 76 -5.98 -11.28 8.98
N GLU A 77 -7.21 -11.31 9.53
CA GLU A 77 -7.46 -11.99 10.79
C GLU A 77 -7.28 -13.50 10.66
N ARG A 78 -7.83 -14.13 9.62
CA ARG A 78 -7.60 -15.56 9.38
C ARG A 78 -6.12 -15.86 9.21
N LEU A 79 -5.40 -15.01 8.48
CA LEU A 79 -3.95 -15.14 8.29
C LEU A 79 -3.15 -14.92 9.59
N SER A 80 -3.70 -14.22 10.58
CA SER A 80 -3.00 -13.98 11.84
C SER A 80 -2.71 -15.27 12.66
N VAL A 81 -3.38 -16.36 12.33
CA VAL A 81 -3.08 -17.69 12.89
C VAL A 81 -1.73 -18.21 12.36
N SER A 82 -1.45 -18.03 11.09
CA SER A 82 -0.20 -18.46 10.44
C SER A 82 0.88 -17.36 10.43
N ILE A 83 0.48 -16.11 10.60
CA ILE A 83 1.36 -14.92 10.62
C ILE A 83 1.13 -14.18 11.95
N PRO A 84 1.78 -14.61 13.06
CA PRO A 84 1.52 -14.06 14.40
C PRO A 84 1.73 -12.54 14.51
N SER A 85 2.61 -11.96 13.67
CA SER A 85 2.84 -10.52 13.65
C SER A 85 1.57 -9.71 13.32
N LEU A 86 0.60 -10.29 12.60
CA LEU A 86 -0.69 -9.66 12.35
C LEU A 86 -1.59 -9.60 13.59
N ALA A 87 -1.40 -10.48 14.56
CA ALA A 87 -2.15 -10.50 15.82
C ALA A 87 -1.60 -9.53 16.87
N VAL A 88 -0.38 -9.01 16.68
CA VAL A 88 0.24 -8.03 17.59
C VAL A 88 -0.67 -6.84 17.75
N LYS A 89 -0.94 -6.48 19.01
CA LYS A 89 -1.79 -5.35 19.37
C LYS A 89 -0.95 -4.09 19.51
N GLU A 90 -1.40 -3.01 18.89
CA GLU A 90 -0.73 -1.70 18.92
C GLU A 90 -1.68 -0.60 19.38
N LYS A 91 -1.11 0.40 20.05
CA LYS A 91 -1.81 1.64 20.40
C LYS A 91 -2.16 2.41 19.13
N THR A 92 -3.39 2.86 19.02
CA THR A 92 -3.87 3.63 17.87
C THR A 92 -4.98 4.59 18.27
N MET A 93 -5.31 5.53 17.39
CA MET A 93 -6.43 6.43 17.59
C MET A 93 -7.74 5.82 17.05
N LEU A 94 -8.83 6.00 17.79
CA LEU A 94 -10.17 5.70 17.29
C LEU A 94 -10.53 6.61 16.13
N LYS A 95 -11.00 6.03 15.04
CA LYS A 95 -11.60 6.78 13.94
C LYS A 95 -12.97 7.33 14.38
N LYS A 96 -13.44 8.39 13.73
CA LYS A 96 -14.71 9.05 14.07
C LYS A 96 -15.91 8.07 14.14
N HIS A 97 -16.02 7.18 13.16
CA HIS A 97 -17.11 6.19 13.13
C HIS A 97 -16.96 5.12 14.22
N GLU A 98 -15.75 4.79 14.64
CA GLU A 98 -15.50 3.84 15.73
C GLU A 98 -15.84 4.46 17.10
N LYS A 99 -15.62 5.77 17.26
CA LYS A 99 -16.08 6.52 18.45
C LYS A 99 -17.60 6.47 18.56
N ASN A 100 -18.32 6.64 17.46
CA ASN A 100 -19.76 6.56 17.44
C ASN A 100 -20.27 5.14 17.78
N ALA A 101 -19.60 4.09 17.28
CA ALA A 101 -19.94 2.70 17.56
C ALA A 101 -19.75 2.33 19.04
N LEU A 102 -18.81 2.97 19.75
CA LEU A 102 -18.66 2.81 21.20
C LEU A 102 -19.93 3.16 21.98
N TYR A 103 -20.65 4.20 21.53
CA TYR A 103 -21.80 4.73 22.23
C TYR A 103 -23.13 4.12 21.76
N THR A 104 -23.20 3.69 20.51
CA THR A 104 -24.49 3.32 19.91
C THR A 104 -24.71 1.81 19.79
N ASN A 105 -23.66 1.00 19.88
CA ASN A 105 -23.69 -0.46 19.68
C ASN A 105 -24.53 -0.91 18.45
N LYS A 106 -24.73 0.02 17.49
CA LYS A 106 -25.66 -0.15 16.36
C LYS A 106 -25.10 -0.97 15.22
N ASP A 107 -23.79 -1.21 15.21
CA ASP A 107 -23.19 -1.88 14.07
C ASP A 107 -23.18 -3.38 14.19
N GLY A 108 -23.97 -4.06 15.03
CA GLY A 108 -23.94 -5.53 15.08
C GLY A 108 -22.53 -6.08 14.85
N GLY A 109 -21.62 -5.14 14.79
CA GLY A 109 -20.29 -5.17 14.25
C GLY A 109 -19.35 -5.68 15.30
N ARG A 110 -18.56 -6.57 14.89
CA ARG A 110 -17.39 -7.11 15.51
C ARG A 110 -16.53 -5.99 16.09
N LYS A 111 -16.24 -6.05 17.37
CA LYS A 111 -15.39 -5.10 18.05
C LYS A 111 -13.96 -5.25 17.57
N LEU A 112 -13.47 -4.32 16.75
CA LEU A 112 -12.12 -4.34 16.17
C LEU A 112 -11.05 -3.71 17.06
N PHE A 113 -11.40 -3.31 18.29
CA PHE A 113 -10.50 -2.61 19.20
C PHE A 113 -10.89 -2.87 20.67
N GLU A 114 -9.94 -2.61 21.54
CA GLU A 114 -10.11 -2.64 22.98
C GLU A 114 -9.67 -1.29 23.56
N ILE A 115 -10.24 -0.91 24.69
CA ILE A 115 -9.76 0.20 25.50
C ILE A 115 -9.04 -0.37 26.71
N ASN A 116 -7.76 -0.03 26.87
CA ASN A 116 -6.98 -0.50 28.00
C ASN A 116 -7.31 0.27 29.29
N ALA A 117 -6.74 -0.15 30.41
CA ALA A 117 -6.95 0.49 31.73
C ALA A 117 -6.53 1.99 31.76
N LYS A 118 -5.68 2.42 30.82
CA LYS A 118 -5.25 3.83 30.67
C LYS A 118 -6.16 4.63 29.73
N GLY A 119 -7.27 4.06 29.26
CA GLY A 119 -8.19 4.71 28.32
C GLY A 119 -7.66 4.77 26.87
N GLU A 120 -6.61 4.04 26.53
CA GLU A 120 -6.01 4.05 25.21
C GLU A 120 -6.64 2.97 24.31
N CYS A 121 -6.88 3.33 23.05
CA CYS A 121 -7.37 2.38 22.05
C CYS A 121 -6.24 1.47 21.57
N ILE A 122 -6.48 0.17 21.63
CA ILE A 122 -5.57 -0.88 21.20
C ILE A 122 -6.24 -1.71 20.11
N LYS A 123 -5.52 -1.95 19.01
CA LYS A 123 -5.98 -2.79 17.90
C LYS A 123 -4.94 -3.82 17.50
N PRO A 124 -5.35 -5.02 17.13
CA PRO A 124 -4.44 -5.93 16.43
C PRO A 124 -4.10 -5.37 15.04
N LYS A 125 -2.89 -5.66 14.55
CA LYS A 125 -2.42 -5.17 13.25
C LYS A 125 -3.38 -5.53 12.11
N TRP A 126 -3.95 -6.74 12.12
CA TRP A 126 -4.92 -7.14 11.10
C TRP A 126 -6.15 -6.22 11.03
N ALA A 127 -6.61 -5.65 12.15
CA ALA A 127 -7.74 -4.74 12.18
C ALA A 127 -7.40 -3.34 11.62
N MET A 128 -6.12 -3.00 11.51
CA MET A 128 -5.63 -1.73 10.97
C MET A 128 -5.39 -1.76 9.46
N VAL A 129 -5.37 -2.94 8.84
CA VAL A 129 -5.17 -3.09 7.39
C VAL A 129 -6.35 -2.50 6.62
N SER A 130 -6.06 -1.82 5.51
CA SER A 130 -7.04 -1.16 4.64
C SER A 130 -6.52 -1.10 3.20
N THR A 131 -7.38 -0.66 2.27
CA THR A 131 -6.99 -0.36 0.89
C THR A 131 -5.80 0.61 0.80
N HIS A 132 -5.68 1.52 1.77
CA HIS A 132 -4.58 2.47 1.86
C HIS A 132 -3.26 1.79 2.25
N THR A 133 -3.32 0.73 3.06
CA THR A 133 -2.16 -0.10 3.39
C THR A 133 -1.55 -0.73 2.14
N ALA A 134 -2.38 -1.24 1.22
CA ALA A 134 -1.93 -1.80 -0.05
C ALA A 134 -1.11 -0.78 -0.89
N ARG A 135 -1.59 0.48 -0.98
CA ARG A 135 -0.85 1.55 -1.64
C ARG A 135 0.47 1.86 -0.95
N ARG A 136 0.46 1.94 0.39
CA ARG A 136 1.68 2.17 1.19
C ARG A 136 2.70 1.06 0.99
N SER A 137 2.28 -0.20 1.02
CA SER A 137 3.16 -1.35 0.76
C SER A 137 3.81 -1.27 -0.62
N CYS A 138 3.05 -0.94 -1.67
CA CYS A 138 3.62 -0.77 -3.01
C CYS A 138 4.70 0.32 -3.02
N ILE A 139 4.44 1.47 -2.42
CA ILE A 139 5.38 2.61 -2.37
C ILE A 139 6.63 2.27 -1.55
N THR A 140 6.46 1.64 -0.38
CA THR A 140 7.57 1.20 0.47
C THR A 140 8.41 0.14 -0.24
N ASN A 141 7.80 -0.86 -0.87
CA ASN A 141 8.53 -1.89 -1.61
C ASN A 141 9.30 -1.31 -2.81
N MET A 142 8.75 -0.30 -3.50
CA MET A 142 9.51 0.41 -4.54
C MET A 142 10.66 1.23 -3.97
N TYR A 143 10.53 1.72 -2.77
CA TYR A 143 11.59 2.47 -2.07
C TYR A 143 12.73 1.55 -1.64
N LEU A 144 12.42 0.41 -1.07
CA LEU A 144 13.39 -0.59 -0.58
C LEU A 144 14.02 -1.41 -1.70
N ALA A 145 13.44 -1.41 -2.91
CA ALA A 145 13.96 -2.22 -4.01
C ALA A 145 15.34 -1.77 -4.45
N THR A 146 16.31 -2.69 -4.41
CA THR A 146 17.69 -2.51 -4.86
C THR A 146 17.99 -3.33 -6.10
N LYS A 147 19.06 -2.99 -6.79
CA LYS A 147 19.70 -3.81 -7.81
C LYS A 147 20.68 -4.79 -7.15
N GLU A 148 21.32 -5.65 -7.94
CA GLU A 148 22.32 -6.60 -7.47
C GLU A 148 23.54 -5.93 -6.85
N ASP A 149 23.86 -4.71 -7.29
CA ASP A 149 24.94 -3.87 -6.76
C ASP A 149 24.56 -3.07 -5.50
N GLY A 150 23.41 -3.36 -4.88
CA GLY A 150 22.90 -2.64 -3.70
C GLY A 150 22.32 -1.25 -4.00
N SER A 151 22.51 -0.69 -5.19
CA SER A 151 21.99 0.63 -5.53
C SER A 151 20.46 0.63 -5.65
N PRO A 152 19.77 1.78 -5.42
CA PRO A 152 18.32 1.88 -5.57
C PRO A 152 17.86 1.45 -6.96
N LYS A 153 16.90 0.55 -7.03
CA LYS A 153 16.34 0.04 -8.31
C LYS A 153 15.59 1.12 -9.08
N TYR A 154 14.96 2.05 -8.37
CA TYR A 154 14.16 3.12 -8.95
C TYR A 154 14.60 4.48 -8.41
N THR A 155 14.75 5.46 -9.27
CA THR A 155 14.96 6.85 -8.85
C THR A 155 13.72 7.42 -8.16
N LEU A 156 13.86 8.47 -7.37
CA LEU A 156 12.74 9.17 -6.74
C LEU A 156 11.71 9.63 -7.78
N ALA A 157 12.17 10.20 -8.89
CA ALA A 157 11.29 10.64 -9.98
C ALA A 157 10.45 9.49 -10.55
N GLN A 158 11.05 8.32 -10.79
CA GLN A 158 10.34 7.12 -11.25
C GLN A 158 9.28 6.66 -10.23
N ARG A 159 9.63 6.61 -8.95
CA ARG A 159 8.72 6.23 -7.87
C ARG A 159 7.54 7.20 -7.74
N MET A 160 7.82 8.50 -7.84
CA MET A 160 6.80 9.54 -7.78
C MET A 160 5.89 9.53 -9.02
N SER A 161 6.42 9.28 -10.22
CA SER A 161 5.62 9.21 -11.45
C SER A 161 4.58 8.08 -11.42
N VAL A 162 4.97 6.91 -10.89
CA VAL A 162 4.07 5.77 -10.72
C VAL A 162 3.02 6.03 -9.64
N SER A 163 3.42 6.58 -8.51
CA SER A 163 2.51 6.82 -7.37
C SER A 163 1.65 8.08 -7.53
N GLY A 164 2.05 9.02 -8.40
CA GLY A 164 1.36 10.30 -8.62
C GLY A 164 1.47 11.29 -7.47
N HIS A 165 2.56 11.24 -6.68
CA HIS A 165 2.86 12.27 -5.70
C HIS A 165 3.51 13.49 -6.35
N LYS A 166 3.12 14.70 -5.91
CA LYS A 166 3.64 15.95 -6.45
C LYS A 166 4.95 16.39 -5.84
N THR A 167 5.12 16.08 -4.55
CA THR A 167 6.30 16.47 -3.79
C THR A 167 6.92 15.28 -3.10
N GLU A 168 8.22 15.34 -2.89
CA GLU A 168 8.99 14.33 -2.17
C GLU A 168 8.45 14.13 -0.75
N GLY A 169 8.15 15.20 -0.01
CA GLY A 169 7.58 15.11 1.33
C GLY A 169 6.25 14.33 1.36
N GLN A 170 5.39 14.51 0.35
CA GLN A 170 4.18 13.70 0.23
C GLN A 170 4.48 12.22 -0.03
N TYR A 171 5.51 11.93 -0.83
CA TYR A 171 5.94 10.57 -1.13
C TYR A 171 6.52 9.89 0.11
N ILE A 172 7.47 10.54 0.80
CA ILE A 172 8.14 10.03 2.00
C ILE A 172 7.15 9.68 3.12
N ASN A 173 6.08 10.46 3.30
CA ASN A 173 5.03 10.17 4.29
C ASN A 173 4.34 8.79 4.09
N TYR A 174 4.45 8.22 2.89
CA TYR A 174 3.92 6.88 2.59
C TYR A 174 4.91 5.76 2.89
N ILE A 175 6.19 6.06 3.02
CA ILE A 175 7.22 5.08 3.32
C ILE A 175 7.09 4.67 4.79
N LYS A 176 7.15 3.37 5.04
CA LYS A 176 7.10 2.77 6.38
C LYS A 176 8.25 1.77 6.50
N CYS A 177 9.43 2.32 6.68
CA CYS A 177 10.62 1.56 7.00
C CYS A 177 10.86 1.62 8.52
N SER A 178 11.35 0.53 9.07
CA SER A 178 11.90 0.48 10.42
C SER A 178 13.28 1.16 10.46
N LEU A 179 13.77 1.41 11.65
CA LEU A 179 15.15 1.91 11.81
C LEU A 179 16.17 0.88 11.34
N ASP A 180 15.88 -0.41 11.53
CA ASP A 180 16.74 -1.51 11.07
C ASP A 180 16.84 -1.55 9.54
N GLU A 181 15.69 -1.42 8.82
CA GLU A 181 15.68 -1.34 7.35
C GLU A 181 16.47 -0.13 6.84
N TYR A 182 16.41 1.02 7.52
CA TYR A 182 17.24 2.16 7.16
C TYR A 182 18.73 1.90 7.42
N ALA A 183 19.06 1.25 8.55
CA ALA A 183 20.45 0.88 8.85
C ALA A 183 21.01 -0.11 7.82
N GLU A 184 20.22 -1.11 7.42
CA GLU A 184 20.59 -2.06 6.38
C GLU A 184 20.83 -1.37 5.03
N MET A 185 20.00 -0.39 4.65
CA MET A 185 20.21 0.40 3.43
C MET A 185 21.52 1.22 3.47
N VAL A 186 21.85 1.78 4.63
CA VAL A 186 23.11 2.53 4.81
C VAL A 186 24.31 1.57 4.73
N ALA A 187 24.24 0.40 5.38
CA ALA A 187 25.29 -0.61 5.31
C ALA A 187 25.53 -1.06 3.86
N ALA A 188 24.45 -1.45 3.15
CA ALA A 188 24.57 -1.90 1.76
C ALA A 188 25.13 -0.82 0.81
N ALA A 189 24.90 0.45 1.09
CA ALA A 189 25.51 1.55 0.31
C ALA A 189 27.00 1.71 0.56
N ASN A 190 27.50 1.28 1.72
CA ASN A 190 28.93 1.38 2.07
C ASN A 190 29.72 0.13 1.67
N ASP A 191 29.12 -1.06 1.61
CA ASP A 191 29.78 -2.29 1.17
C ASP A 191 30.25 -2.24 -0.29
N THR A 192 29.72 -1.33 -1.09
CA THR A 192 30.16 -1.09 -2.48
C THR A 192 31.38 -0.17 -2.61
N ASN A 193 31.83 0.44 -1.50
CA ASN A 193 33.01 1.34 -1.44
C ASN A 193 33.84 0.97 -0.22
N GLU A 194 34.77 0.03 -0.37
CA GLU A 194 35.67 -0.39 0.71
C GLU A 194 36.55 0.74 1.31
N ASP A 195 36.59 1.95 0.69
CA ASP A 195 37.49 3.04 1.07
C ASP A 195 36.80 4.36 1.53
N ASN A 196 35.47 4.41 1.65
CA ASN A 196 34.81 5.65 2.06
C ASN A 196 33.84 5.42 3.24
N LEU A 197 34.41 5.33 4.43
CA LEU A 197 33.67 5.63 5.68
C LEU A 197 33.68 7.16 5.85
N PHE A 198 32.51 7.83 5.58
CA PHE A 198 32.15 9.24 5.86
C PHE A 198 33.26 10.25 5.61
#